data_118fb2505302fdef0b29a4b9c5e210cc
#
_entry.id   118fb2505302fdef0b29a4b9c5e210cc
#
_cell.length_a   1.000
_cell.length_b   1.000
_cell.length_c   1.000
_cell.angle_alpha   90.00
_cell.angle_beta   90.00
_cell.angle_gamma   90.00
#
_symmetry.space_group_name_H-M   'P 1'
#
loop_
_entity.id
_entity.type
_entity.pdbx_description
1 polymer ?
#
loop_
_entity_poly.entity_id
_entity_poly.type
_entity_poly.pdbx_seq_one_letter_code
_entity_poly.pdbx_strand_id
1 'polypeptide(L)'
;VRRPKTVAVLAAAIVAAAAGATLAVLGVPVGESSPAEAVPSTRPSTDGQGVTASRPSPEVDETVTADDYCYVEAMIYYRVKEEELAQTLLRKDGIAADAEAYAKSVVAADLAELDDLRAWYVSWAPARPLEPPVDGPCGGHGSDHAQMPGMPTWSAEQGLVDAQSPDAERRFAELVRDQNAGMAALVTLILDGDPHPDVQASAEAVLERARTDAVTLDGLLAP
;
A
#
# COMPACT_ATOMS: atom_id res chain seq x y z
N VAL A 1 -27.78 27.61 -49.68
CA VAL A 1 -28.89 27.39 -48.74
C VAL A 1 -28.50 26.19 -47.86
N ARG A 2 -28.02 26.47 -46.64
CA ARG A 2 -27.64 25.44 -45.65
C ARG A 2 -28.78 25.32 -44.64
N ARG A 3 -29.34 24.09 -44.48
CA ARG A 3 -30.33 23.79 -43.45
C ARG A 3 -29.65 23.48 -42.11
N PRO A 4 -30.12 23.97 -40.98
CA PRO A 4 -29.60 23.62 -39.68
C PRO A 4 -30.06 22.23 -39.24
N LYS A 5 -29.16 21.42 -38.71
CA LYS A 5 -29.46 20.12 -38.05
C LYS A 5 -29.84 20.37 -36.60
N THR A 6 -31.07 20.05 -36.28
CA THR A 6 -31.58 20.08 -34.89
C THR A 6 -31.02 18.91 -34.13
N VAL A 7 -30.30 19.15 -33.05
CA VAL A 7 -29.82 18.15 -32.10
C VAL A 7 -30.88 18.05 -31.01
N ALA A 8 -31.50 16.87 -30.93
CA ALA A 8 -32.42 16.51 -29.84
C ALA A 8 -31.61 16.08 -28.62
N VAL A 9 -31.72 16.81 -27.52
CA VAL A 9 -31.15 16.43 -26.21
C VAL A 9 -32.17 15.53 -25.51
N LEU A 10 -31.85 14.24 -25.35
CA LEU A 10 -32.58 13.32 -24.48
C LEU A 10 -32.09 13.50 -23.05
N ALA A 11 -32.95 14.01 -22.18
CA ALA A 11 -32.75 14.00 -20.74
C ALA A 11 -33.15 12.64 -20.17
N ALA A 12 -32.18 11.88 -19.69
CA ALA A 12 -32.43 10.65 -18.93
C ALA A 12 -32.59 11.00 -17.45
N ALA A 13 -33.79 10.76 -16.91
CA ALA A 13 -34.08 10.88 -15.50
C ALA A 13 -33.53 9.65 -14.74
N ILE A 14 -32.60 9.88 -13.80
CA ILE A 14 -32.09 8.85 -12.90
C ILE A 14 -33.04 8.78 -11.69
N VAL A 15 -33.73 7.66 -11.55
CA VAL A 15 -34.52 7.32 -10.35
C VAL A 15 -33.57 6.67 -9.34
N ALA A 16 -33.27 7.37 -8.26
CA ALA A 16 -32.52 6.83 -7.14
C ALA A 16 -33.46 5.99 -6.26
N ALA A 17 -33.29 4.67 -6.25
CA ALA A 17 -33.93 3.77 -5.30
C ALA A 17 -33.08 3.67 -4.04
N ALA A 18 -33.53 4.32 -2.95
CA ALA A 18 -32.95 4.16 -1.63
C ALA A 18 -33.43 2.84 -1.02
N ALA A 19 -32.57 1.84 -0.93
CA ALA A 19 -32.80 0.63 -0.15
C ALA A 19 -32.38 0.88 1.31
N GLY A 20 -33.35 1.08 2.20
CA GLY A 20 -33.13 1.17 3.62
C GLY A 20 -32.81 -0.20 4.22
N ALA A 21 -31.61 -0.37 4.76
CA ALA A 21 -31.24 -1.51 5.57
C ALA A 21 -31.66 -1.25 7.03
N THR A 22 -32.69 -1.94 7.50
CA THR A 22 -33.11 -1.99 8.89
C THR A 22 -32.16 -2.89 9.69
N LEU A 23 -31.33 -2.30 10.55
CA LEU A 23 -30.53 -3.03 11.54
C LEU A 23 -31.46 -3.50 12.68
N ALA A 24 -31.67 -4.81 12.77
CA ALA A 24 -32.30 -5.45 13.91
C ALA A 24 -31.28 -5.52 15.06
N VAL A 25 -31.53 -4.71 16.10
CA VAL A 25 -30.80 -4.80 17.36
C VAL A 25 -31.35 -6.00 18.13
N LEU A 26 -30.54 -7.09 18.18
CA LEU A 26 -30.79 -8.23 19.06
C LEU A 26 -30.44 -7.81 20.49
N GLY A 27 -31.47 -7.71 21.33
CA GLY A 27 -31.35 -7.41 22.74
C GLY A 27 -30.59 -8.52 23.48
N VAL A 28 -29.54 -8.12 24.19
CA VAL A 28 -28.83 -8.96 25.16
C VAL A 28 -29.61 -8.91 26.47
N PRO A 29 -30.00 -10.04 27.10
CA PRO A 29 -30.65 -10.01 28.39
C PRO A 29 -29.68 -9.59 29.49
N VAL A 30 -30.08 -8.56 30.25
CA VAL A 30 -29.39 -8.12 31.45
C VAL A 30 -29.61 -9.17 32.53
N GLY A 31 -28.54 -9.88 32.92
CA GLY A 31 -28.54 -10.82 34.00
C GLY A 31 -28.63 -10.10 35.35
N GLU A 32 -29.60 -10.52 36.18
CA GLU A 32 -29.81 -10.05 37.55
C GLU A 32 -28.59 -10.35 38.42
N SER A 33 -28.13 -9.30 39.11
CA SER A 33 -27.04 -9.39 40.10
C SER A 33 -27.55 -10.06 41.38
N SER A 34 -27.02 -11.25 41.69
CA SER A 34 -27.14 -11.89 43.00
C SER A 34 -26.21 -11.19 44.00
N PRO A 35 -26.66 -10.98 45.26
CA PRO A 35 -25.83 -10.34 46.27
C PRO A 35 -24.68 -11.29 46.70
N ALA A 36 -23.46 -10.78 46.64
CA ALA A 36 -22.26 -11.45 47.06
C ALA A 36 -22.19 -11.56 48.58
N GLU A 37 -22.11 -12.78 49.09
CA GLU A 37 -21.73 -13.12 50.45
C GLU A 37 -20.29 -12.64 50.74
N ALA A 38 -20.13 -11.92 51.85
CA ALA A 38 -18.84 -11.45 52.32
C ALA A 38 -18.01 -12.60 52.90
N VAL A 39 -16.95 -12.97 52.21
CA VAL A 39 -15.92 -13.91 52.74
C VAL A 39 -14.82 -13.06 53.39
N PRO A 40 -14.40 -13.39 54.65
CA PRO A 40 -13.34 -12.64 55.33
C PRO A 40 -11.99 -12.90 54.66
N SER A 41 -11.38 -11.80 54.15
CA SER A 41 -10.09 -11.79 53.51
C SER A 41 -8.98 -11.88 54.57
N THR A 42 -8.44 -13.07 54.81
CA THR A 42 -7.12 -13.23 55.46
C THR A 42 -6.04 -12.90 54.47
N ARG A 43 -5.44 -11.74 54.62
CA ARG A 43 -4.29 -11.26 53.85
C ARG A 43 -3.01 -11.88 54.40
N PRO A 44 -2.29 -12.73 53.68
CA PRO A 44 -0.88 -12.99 53.99
C PRO A 44 -0.06 -11.82 53.44
N SER A 45 0.63 -11.09 54.31
CA SER A 45 1.68 -10.17 53.93
C SER A 45 2.83 -10.98 53.36
N THR A 46 2.95 -11.01 52.07
CA THR A 46 4.16 -11.49 51.40
C THR A 46 4.93 -10.23 50.95
N ASP A 47 6.04 -9.97 51.65
CA ASP A 47 7.10 -9.06 51.16
C ASP A 47 7.61 -9.60 49.80
N GLY A 48 6.92 -9.27 48.74
CA GLY A 48 7.33 -9.50 47.37
C GLY A 48 8.16 -8.33 46.90
N GLN A 49 9.48 -8.45 46.95
CA GLN A 49 10.37 -7.61 46.16
C GLN A 49 9.86 -7.62 44.71
N GLY A 50 9.26 -6.49 44.29
CA GLY A 50 8.87 -6.27 42.93
C GLY A 50 10.12 -6.26 42.05
N VAL A 51 10.41 -7.41 41.47
CA VAL A 51 11.29 -7.49 40.30
C VAL A 51 10.50 -6.82 39.18
N THR A 52 10.68 -5.52 39.03
CA THR A 52 10.31 -4.83 37.79
C THR A 52 11.19 -5.44 36.72
N ALA A 53 10.65 -6.46 36.03
CA ALA A 53 11.22 -6.91 34.78
C ALA A 53 11.13 -5.72 33.82
N SER A 54 12.22 -4.97 33.74
CA SER A 54 12.43 -3.98 32.69
C SER A 54 12.31 -4.75 31.39
N ARG A 55 11.20 -4.51 30.69
CA ARG A 55 11.07 -4.95 29.29
C ARG A 55 12.25 -4.31 28.57
N PRO A 56 13.17 -5.07 27.94
CA PRO A 56 14.23 -4.47 27.17
C PRO A 56 13.57 -3.49 26.19
N SER A 57 13.99 -2.24 26.22
CA SER A 57 13.66 -1.31 25.14
C SER A 57 14.17 -1.95 23.85
N PRO A 58 13.41 -1.91 22.75
CA PRO A 58 13.94 -2.35 21.47
C PRO A 58 15.27 -1.65 21.27
N GLU A 59 16.30 -2.43 21.00
CA GLU A 59 17.63 -1.91 20.70
C GLU A 59 17.48 -1.07 19.43
N VAL A 60 17.73 0.23 19.54
CA VAL A 60 17.66 1.14 18.40
C VAL A 60 18.88 0.82 17.55
N ASP A 61 18.67 0.42 16.32
CA ASP A 61 19.77 0.26 15.36
C ASP A 61 20.29 1.67 15.00
N GLU A 62 21.41 2.06 15.61
CA GLU A 62 22.03 3.37 15.43
C GLU A 62 22.61 3.57 14.00
N THR A 63 22.65 2.51 13.19
CA THR A 63 23.16 2.57 11.80
C THR A 63 22.10 3.00 10.81
N VAL A 64 20.81 2.95 11.17
CA VAL A 64 19.70 3.36 10.32
C VAL A 64 19.62 4.88 10.22
N THR A 65 19.60 5.38 9.00
CA THR A 65 19.51 6.81 8.69
C THR A 65 18.08 7.26 8.40
N ALA A 66 17.86 8.57 8.28
CA ALA A 66 16.60 9.13 7.82
C ALA A 66 16.28 8.70 6.37
N ASP A 67 17.29 8.58 5.52
CA ASP A 67 17.12 8.16 4.12
C ASP A 67 16.69 6.69 4.03
N ASP A 68 17.23 5.81 4.88
CA ASP A 68 16.79 4.43 4.99
C ASP A 68 15.31 4.34 5.39
N TYR A 69 14.92 5.15 6.40
CA TYR A 69 13.52 5.19 6.82
C TYR A 69 12.59 5.70 5.71
N CYS A 70 12.99 6.76 5.00
CA CYS A 70 12.21 7.30 3.88
C CYS A 70 12.11 6.32 2.72
N TYR A 71 13.18 5.57 2.44
CA TYR A 71 13.12 4.48 1.46
C TYR A 71 12.04 3.46 1.83
N VAL A 72 12.04 2.97 3.08
CA VAL A 72 11.06 2.00 3.57
C VAL A 72 9.64 2.56 3.46
N GLU A 73 9.43 3.80 3.89
CA GLU A 73 8.12 4.45 3.81
C GLU A 73 7.64 4.55 2.36
N ALA A 74 8.47 5.03 1.46
CA ALA A 74 8.13 5.15 0.04
C ALA A 74 7.84 3.79 -0.60
N MET A 75 8.67 2.78 -0.34
CA MET A 75 8.49 1.44 -0.89
C MET A 75 7.19 0.78 -0.42
N ILE A 76 6.77 0.98 0.83
CA ILE A 76 5.45 0.53 1.30
C ILE A 76 4.34 1.11 0.42
N TYR A 77 4.38 2.41 0.11
CA TYR A 77 3.37 3.05 -0.72
C TYR A 77 3.37 2.53 -2.16
N TYR A 78 4.56 2.35 -2.76
CA TYR A 78 4.66 1.76 -4.09
C TYR A 78 4.08 0.36 -4.14
N ARG A 79 4.46 -0.53 -3.21
CA ARG A 79 4.02 -1.93 -3.20
C ARG A 79 2.53 -2.08 -2.92
N VAL A 80 1.99 -1.30 -1.98
CA VAL A 80 0.53 -1.28 -1.75
C VAL A 80 -0.21 -0.84 -3.00
N LYS A 81 0.27 0.18 -3.70
CA LYS A 81 -0.38 0.66 -4.91
C LYS A 81 -0.27 -0.32 -6.06
N GLU A 82 0.89 -0.94 -6.26
CA GLU A 82 1.11 -1.97 -7.29
C GLU A 82 0.20 -3.18 -7.07
N GLU A 83 0.08 -3.64 -5.80
CA GLU A 83 -0.85 -4.70 -5.42
C GLU A 83 -2.32 -4.32 -5.73
N GLU A 84 -2.75 -3.10 -5.39
CA GLU A 84 -4.11 -2.61 -5.68
C GLU A 84 -4.43 -2.61 -7.19
N LEU A 85 -3.47 -2.18 -8.03
CA LEU A 85 -3.60 -2.21 -9.49
C LEU A 85 -3.72 -3.65 -10.01
N ALA A 86 -2.84 -4.54 -9.53
CA ALA A 86 -2.86 -5.96 -9.92
C ALA A 86 -4.17 -6.64 -9.50
N GLN A 87 -4.64 -6.42 -8.28
CA GLN A 87 -5.93 -6.92 -7.82
C GLN A 87 -7.10 -6.33 -8.63
N THR A 88 -7.00 -5.07 -9.06
CA THR A 88 -8.03 -4.45 -9.90
C THR A 88 -8.12 -5.15 -11.26
N LEU A 89 -6.98 -5.48 -11.88
CA LEU A 89 -6.96 -6.27 -13.11
C LEU A 89 -7.55 -7.68 -12.88
N LEU A 90 -7.11 -8.37 -11.83
CA LEU A 90 -7.55 -9.75 -11.51
C LEU A 90 -9.06 -9.90 -11.25
N ARG A 91 -9.76 -8.79 -10.96
CA ARG A 91 -11.23 -8.79 -10.84
C ARG A 91 -11.96 -8.66 -12.17
N LYS A 92 -11.26 -8.49 -13.28
CA LYS A 92 -11.87 -8.37 -14.62
C LYS A 92 -12.14 -9.74 -15.22
N ASP A 93 -13.19 -9.82 -16.02
CA ASP A 93 -13.48 -11.02 -16.81
C ASP A 93 -12.71 -10.99 -18.13
N GLY A 94 -12.28 -12.17 -18.58
CA GLY A 94 -11.74 -12.36 -19.92
C GLY A 94 -10.35 -11.78 -20.16
N ILE A 95 -9.57 -11.54 -19.09
CA ILE A 95 -8.17 -11.11 -19.22
C ILE A 95 -7.30 -12.24 -19.81
N ALA A 96 -6.28 -11.88 -20.58
CA ALA A 96 -5.36 -12.83 -21.17
C ALA A 96 -4.56 -13.58 -20.10
N ALA A 97 -4.21 -14.83 -20.36
CA ALA A 97 -3.58 -15.71 -19.37
C ALA A 97 -2.19 -15.22 -18.91
N ASP A 98 -1.44 -14.56 -19.78
CA ASP A 98 -0.15 -13.95 -19.48
C ASP A 98 -0.28 -12.70 -18.57
N ALA A 99 -1.27 -11.84 -18.84
CA ALA A 99 -1.61 -10.70 -17.99
C ALA A 99 -2.09 -11.16 -16.59
N GLU A 100 -2.94 -12.20 -16.54
CA GLU A 100 -3.38 -12.82 -15.29
C GLU A 100 -2.20 -13.40 -14.49
N ALA A 101 -1.31 -14.14 -15.15
CA ALA A 101 -0.14 -14.74 -14.53
C ALA A 101 0.81 -13.65 -13.97
N TYR A 102 1.04 -12.59 -14.75
CA TYR A 102 1.88 -11.47 -14.31
C TYR A 102 1.25 -10.74 -13.11
N ALA A 103 -0.03 -10.37 -13.15
CA ALA A 103 -0.70 -9.71 -12.04
C ALA A 103 -0.68 -10.56 -10.75
N LYS A 104 -0.84 -11.89 -10.85
CA LYS A 104 -0.70 -12.79 -9.70
C LYS A 104 0.73 -12.81 -9.15
N SER A 105 1.75 -12.76 -10.01
CA SER A 105 3.14 -12.71 -9.57
C SER A 105 3.47 -11.40 -8.87
N VAL A 106 2.91 -10.28 -9.33
CA VAL A 106 3.00 -8.96 -8.67
C VAL A 106 2.43 -9.04 -7.26
N VAL A 107 1.18 -9.47 -7.09
CA VAL A 107 0.54 -9.60 -5.77
C VAL A 107 1.38 -10.46 -4.82
N ALA A 108 1.87 -11.61 -5.29
CA ALA A 108 2.64 -12.51 -4.43
C ALA A 108 3.99 -11.92 -3.99
N ALA A 109 4.69 -11.24 -4.90
CA ALA A 109 5.98 -10.61 -4.61
C ALA A 109 5.82 -9.41 -3.68
N ASP A 110 4.80 -8.54 -3.93
CA ASP A 110 4.57 -7.35 -3.13
C ASP A 110 4.15 -7.68 -1.71
N LEU A 111 3.30 -8.68 -1.51
CA LEU A 111 2.92 -9.13 -0.17
C LEU A 111 4.12 -9.64 0.62
N ALA A 112 5.02 -10.40 -0.01
CA ALA A 112 6.22 -10.90 0.65
C ALA A 112 7.17 -9.75 1.06
N GLU A 113 7.39 -8.77 0.17
CA GLU A 113 8.25 -7.62 0.44
C GLU A 113 7.63 -6.68 1.49
N LEU A 114 6.31 -6.49 1.47
CA LEU A 114 5.60 -5.65 2.44
C LEU A 114 5.71 -6.15 3.88
N ASP A 115 5.88 -7.44 4.12
CA ASP A 115 6.08 -7.97 5.48
C ASP A 115 7.40 -7.47 6.07
N ASP A 116 8.50 -7.52 5.30
CA ASP A 116 9.82 -7.03 5.72
C ASP A 116 9.81 -5.49 5.86
N LEU A 117 9.28 -4.77 4.86
CA LEU A 117 9.20 -3.31 4.88
C LEU A 117 8.40 -2.79 6.09
N ARG A 118 7.28 -3.42 6.43
CA ARG A 118 6.47 -3.04 7.59
C ARG A 118 7.20 -3.33 8.91
N ALA A 119 7.95 -4.42 8.98
CA ALA A 119 8.77 -4.71 10.15
C ALA A 119 9.87 -3.64 10.35
N TRP A 120 10.55 -3.22 9.28
CA TRP A 120 11.53 -2.14 9.32
C TRP A 120 10.87 -0.79 9.65
N TYR A 121 9.74 -0.45 9.03
CA TYR A 121 9.01 0.79 9.32
C TYR A 121 8.70 0.97 10.80
N VAL A 122 8.35 -0.11 11.50
CA VAL A 122 8.06 -0.09 12.94
C VAL A 122 9.34 -0.04 13.76
N SER A 123 10.33 -0.88 13.45
CA SER A 123 11.57 -0.97 14.24
C SER A 123 12.46 0.25 14.06
N TRP A 124 12.45 0.87 12.88
CA TRP A 124 13.28 2.03 12.54
C TRP A 124 12.57 3.39 12.75
N ALA A 125 11.39 3.38 13.36
CA ALA A 125 10.65 4.62 13.65
C ALA A 125 11.48 5.72 14.36
N PRO A 126 12.50 5.42 15.20
CA PRO A 126 13.38 6.45 15.77
C PRO A 126 14.19 7.24 14.73
N ALA A 127 14.49 6.67 13.56
CA ALA A 127 15.21 7.35 12.47
C ALA A 127 14.31 8.25 11.61
N ARG A 128 13.00 8.21 11.82
CA ARG A 128 12.04 9.03 11.07
C ARG A 128 12.37 10.52 11.20
N PRO A 129 12.55 11.26 10.08
CA PRO A 129 12.79 12.68 10.14
C PRO A 129 11.56 13.43 10.68
N LEU A 130 11.76 14.39 11.58
CA LEU A 130 10.68 15.23 12.13
C LEU A 130 10.08 16.14 11.06
N GLU A 131 10.92 16.62 10.14
CA GLU A 131 10.52 17.39 8.97
C GLU A 131 11.13 16.71 7.74
N PRO A 132 10.33 16.37 6.70
CA PRO A 132 10.88 15.77 5.51
C PRO A 132 11.92 16.69 4.87
N PRO A 133 13.13 16.20 4.55
CA PRO A 133 14.13 17.00 3.86
C PRO A 133 13.64 17.39 2.45
N VAL A 134 14.14 18.50 1.96
CA VAL A 134 13.77 19.02 0.64
C VAL A 134 14.44 18.23 -0.48
N ASP A 135 15.63 17.70 -0.19
CA ASP A 135 16.48 16.97 -1.14
C ASP A 135 16.71 15.53 -0.69
N GLY A 136 17.27 14.72 -1.58
CA GLY A 136 17.59 13.33 -1.32
C GLY A 136 16.40 12.37 -1.44
N PRO A 137 16.54 11.12 -0.96
CA PRO A 137 15.51 10.10 -1.06
C PRO A 137 14.17 10.45 -0.39
N CYS A 138 14.23 11.26 0.68
CA CYS A 138 13.05 11.80 1.34
C CYS A 138 12.49 13.04 0.64
N GLY A 139 13.24 13.62 -0.29
CA GLY A 139 12.87 14.84 -1.00
C GLY A 139 11.76 14.60 -2.01
N GLY A 140 10.85 15.55 -2.13
CA GLY A 140 9.86 15.55 -3.20
C GLY A 140 8.61 14.70 -2.97
N HIS A 141 8.58 13.81 -1.97
CA HIS A 141 7.34 13.12 -1.62
C HIS A 141 6.73 13.56 -0.27
N GLY A 142 7.49 14.22 0.59
CA GLY A 142 6.96 14.81 1.82
C GLY A 142 5.92 13.95 2.53
N SER A 143 4.77 14.54 2.87
CA SER A 143 3.61 13.83 3.42
C SER A 143 2.60 13.35 2.37
N ASP A 144 2.82 13.65 1.08
CA ASP A 144 1.91 13.30 -0.02
C ASP A 144 2.56 12.28 -0.97
N HIS A 145 2.53 11.03 -0.56
CA HIS A 145 3.08 9.92 -1.33
C HIS A 145 2.39 9.70 -2.68
N ALA A 146 1.19 10.25 -2.88
CA ALA A 146 0.51 10.21 -4.16
C ALA A 146 1.22 11.03 -5.25
N GLN A 147 2.15 11.91 -4.86
CA GLN A 147 2.95 12.71 -5.79
C GLN A 147 4.33 12.14 -6.09
N MET A 148 4.69 10.99 -5.51
CA MET A 148 5.94 10.33 -5.84
C MET A 148 6.01 9.99 -7.34
N PRO A 149 7.22 10.01 -7.94
CA PRO A 149 7.38 9.67 -9.36
C PRO A 149 6.76 8.32 -9.72
N GLY A 150 5.99 8.28 -10.80
CA GLY A 150 5.34 7.04 -11.28
C GLY A 150 4.08 6.62 -10.51
N MET A 151 3.70 7.31 -9.43
CA MET A 151 2.44 7.01 -8.75
C MET A 151 1.25 7.38 -9.65
N PRO A 152 0.26 6.47 -9.77
CA PRO A 152 -0.88 6.72 -10.63
C PRO A 152 -1.75 7.86 -10.10
N THR A 153 -2.28 8.67 -11.00
CA THR A 153 -3.31 9.63 -10.64
C THR A 153 -4.64 8.92 -10.40
N TRP A 154 -5.51 9.52 -9.58
CA TRP A 154 -6.85 9.00 -9.38
C TRP A 154 -7.61 8.74 -10.70
N SER A 155 -7.47 9.61 -11.70
CA SER A 155 -8.12 9.43 -13.00
C SER A 155 -7.55 8.24 -13.79
N ALA A 156 -6.26 7.95 -13.65
CA ALA A 156 -5.64 6.80 -14.29
C ALA A 156 -6.10 5.47 -13.63
N GLU A 157 -6.20 5.45 -12.31
CA GLU A 157 -6.77 4.31 -11.57
C GLU A 157 -8.24 4.07 -11.96
N GLN A 158 -9.06 5.12 -12.00
CA GLN A 158 -10.44 5.00 -12.47
C GLN A 158 -10.52 4.50 -13.92
N GLY A 159 -9.60 4.94 -14.77
CA GLY A 159 -9.48 4.44 -16.14
C GLY A 159 -9.24 2.92 -16.19
N LEU A 160 -8.46 2.36 -15.26
CA LEU A 160 -8.28 0.90 -15.14
C LEU A 160 -9.56 0.23 -14.58
N VAL A 161 -10.20 0.84 -13.57
CA VAL A 161 -11.45 0.32 -12.98
C VAL A 161 -12.56 0.22 -14.03
N ASP A 162 -12.70 1.21 -14.90
CA ASP A 162 -13.77 1.28 -15.90
C ASP A 162 -13.48 0.48 -17.17
N ALA A 163 -12.20 0.19 -17.45
CA ALA A 163 -11.80 -0.56 -18.65
C ALA A 163 -12.21 -2.03 -18.58
N GLN A 164 -12.42 -2.60 -19.76
CA GLN A 164 -12.57 -4.05 -19.96
C GLN A 164 -11.36 -4.59 -20.74
N SER A 165 -11.17 -5.94 -20.73
CA SER A 165 -10.17 -6.58 -21.58
C SER A 165 -10.42 -6.26 -23.07
N PRO A 166 -9.38 -5.99 -23.89
CA PRO A 166 -7.95 -5.95 -23.56
C PRO A 166 -7.45 -4.58 -23.06
N ASP A 167 -8.28 -3.55 -23.03
CA ASP A 167 -7.87 -2.21 -22.61
C ASP A 167 -7.43 -2.14 -21.14
N ALA A 168 -8.05 -2.96 -20.26
CA ALA A 168 -7.67 -3.05 -18.86
C ALA A 168 -6.23 -3.58 -18.69
N GLU A 169 -5.86 -4.59 -19.48
CA GLU A 169 -4.52 -5.19 -19.46
C GLU A 169 -3.46 -4.16 -19.88
N ARG A 170 -3.73 -3.44 -20.97
CA ARG A 170 -2.83 -2.39 -21.45
C ARG A 170 -2.66 -1.26 -20.41
N ARG A 171 -3.76 -0.78 -19.82
CA ARG A 171 -3.72 0.26 -18.78
C ARG A 171 -2.97 -0.19 -17.54
N PHE A 172 -3.19 -1.41 -17.09
CA PHE A 172 -2.45 -2.00 -15.99
C PHE A 172 -0.95 -2.04 -16.29
N ALA A 173 -0.56 -2.52 -17.45
CA ALA A 173 0.84 -2.61 -17.85
C ALA A 173 1.50 -1.21 -17.94
N GLU A 174 0.79 -0.19 -18.47
CA GLU A 174 1.25 1.20 -18.50
C GLU A 174 1.49 1.73 -17.07
N LEU A 175 0.53 1.53 -16.14
CA LEU A 175 0.63 2.02 -14.77
C LEU A 175 1.76 1.36 -13.99
N VAL A 176 1.90 0.04 -14.09
CA VAL A 176 2.99 -0.69 -13.42
C VAL A 176 4.35 -0.29 -13.99
N ARG A 177 4.45 -0.09 -15.31
CA ARG A 177 5.69 0.39 -15.93
C ARG A 177 6.10 1.78 -15.40
N ASP A 178 5.13 2.69 -15.26
CA ASP A 178 5.39 4.03 -14.74
C ASP A 178 5.82 3.97 -13.26
N GLN A 179 5.21 3.10 -12.45
CA GLN A 179 5.63 2.86 -11.06
C GLN A 179 7.04 2.28 -10.98
N ASN A 180 7.36 1.28 -11.80
CA ASN A 180 8.70 0.70 -11.85
C ASN A 180 9.77 1.75 -12.21
N ALA A 181 9.46 2.68 -13.10
CA ALA A 181 10.35 3.79 -13.41
C ALA A 181 10.54 4.74 -12.22
N GLY A 182 9.47 5.05 -11.50
CA GLY A 182 9.52 5.87 -10.28
C GLY A 182 10.32 5.22 -9.16
N MET A 183 10.07 3.94 -8.88
CA MET A 183 10.83 3.15 -7.91
C MET A 183 12.32 3.08 -8.29
N ALA A 184 12.65 2.84 -9.55
CA ALA A 184 14.04 2.79 -10.01
C ALA A 184 14.76 4.14 -9.81
N ALA A 185 14.07 5.27 -9.99
CA ALA A 185 14.64 6.59 -9.72
C ALA A 185 14.93 6.79 -8.23
N LEU A 186 14.00 6.45 -7.33
CA LEU A 186 14.20 6.51 -5.88
C LEU A 186 15.36 5.62 -5.44
N VAL A 187 15.36 4.36 -5.90
CA VAL A 187 16.38 3.37 -5.56
C VAL A 187 17.78 3.81 -6.00
N THR A 188 17.88 4.46 -7.16
CA THR A 188 19.18 5.01 -7.63
C THR A 188 19.72 6.05 -6.67
N LEU A 189 18.85 6.96 -6.17
CA LEU A 189 19.25 7.96 -5.18
C LEU A 189 19.71 7.33 -3.85
N ILE A 190 19.03 6.27 -3.40
CA ILE A 190 19.42 5.52 -2.20
C ILE A 190 20.79 4.88 -2.38
N LEU A 191 21.02 4.18 -3.49
CA LEU A 191 22.27 3.46 -3.76
C LEU A 191 23.46 4.39 -4.04
N ASP A 192 23.22 5.65 -4.42
CA ASP A 192 24.26 6.68 -4.55
C ASP A 192 24.77 7.18 -3.18
N GLY A 193 24.04 6.87 -2.08
CA GLY A 193 24.41 7.16 -0.71
C GLY A 193 25.19 6.02 -0.04
N ASP A 194 25.05 5.93 1.27
CA ASP A 194 25.61 4.83 2.10
C ASP A 194 24.44 4.20 2.90
N PRO A 195 23.53 3.47 2.24
CA PRO A 195 22.33 2.94 2.87
C PRO A 195 22.66 1.80 3.82
N HIS A 196 21.75 1.57 4.78
CA HIS A 196 21.79 0.38 5.62
C HIS A 196 21.88 -0.89 4.76
N PRO A 197 22.63 -1.94 5.14
CA PRO A 197 22.83 -3.13 4.33
C PRO A 197 21.53 -3.82 3.86
N ASP A 198 20.49 -3.83 4.69
CA ASP A 198 19.19 -4.40 4.33
C ASP A 198 18.50 -3.55 3.26
N VAL A 199 18.60 -2.21 3.35
CA VAL A 199 18.08 -1.29 2.34
C VAL A 199 18.85 -1.45 1.04
N GLN A 200 20.17 -1.58 1.09
CA GLN A 200 20.99 -1.82 -0.09
C GLN A 200 20.54 -3.09 -0.82
N ALA A 201 20.38 -4.20 -0.07
CA ALA A 201 19.96 -5.48 -0.65
C ALA A 201 18.56 -5.40 -1.26
N SER A 202 17.62 -4.75 -0.57
CA SER A 202 16.25 -4.52 -1.07
C SER A 202 16.26 -3.64 -2.33
N ALA A 203 17.01 -2.55 -2.32
CA ALA A 203 17.14 -1.61 -3.43
C ALA A 203 17.72 -2.28 -4.69
N GLU A 204 18.76 -3.10 -4.55
CA GLU A 204 19.32 -3.89 -5.65
C GLU A 204 18.31 -4.89 -6.22
N ALA A 205 17.53 -5.55 -5.36
CA ALA A 205 16.46 -6.47 -5.78
C ALA A 205 15.34 -5.75 -6.55
N VAL A 206 14.96 -4.55 -6.14
CA VAL A 206 13.97 -3.71 -6.85
C VAL A 206 14.45 -3.40 -8.28
N LEU A 207 15.72 -3.01 -8.46
CA LEU A 207 16.26 -2.75 -9.80
C LEU A 207 16.28 -4.00 -10.69
N GLU A 208 16.61 -5.15 -10.13
CA GLU A 208 16.62 -6.41 -10.89
C GLU A 208 15.20 -6.83 -11.27
N ARG A 209 14.25 -6.69 -10.35
CA ARG A 209 12.83 -6.94 -10.62
C ARG A 209 12.33 -6.00 -11.73
N ALA A 210 12.58 -4.70 -11.62
CA ALA A 210 12.15 -3.72 -12.63
C ALA A 210 12.68 -4.05 -14.04
N ARG A 211 13.91 -4.58 -14.16
CA ARG A 211 14.46 -5.03 -15.44
C ARG A 211 13.74 -6.27 -16.00
N THR A 212 13.41 -7.21 -15.13
CA THR A 212 12.68 -8.42 -15.50
C THR A 212 11.25 -8.08 -15.92
N ASP A 213 10.59 -7.23 -15.15
CA ASP A 213 9.23 -6.79 -15.40
C ASP A 213 9.12 -5.99 -16.70
N ALA A 214 10.12 -5.18 -17.04
CA ALA A 214 10.11 -4.42 -18.29
C ALA A 214 9.91 -5.33 -19.52
N VAL A 215 10.52 -6.51 -19.55
CA VAL A 215 10.36 -7.46 -20.66
C VAL A 215 8.93 -8.00 -20.74
N THR A 216 8.33 -8.31 -19.59
CA THR A 216 6.94 -8.81 -19.52
C THR A 216 5.96 -7.72 -19.90
N LEU A 217 6.15 -6.50 -19.34
CA LEU A 217 5.30 -5.34 -19.62
C LEU A 217 5.35 -4.92 -21.09
N ASP A 218 6.53 -4.95 -21.73
CA ASP A 218 6.67 -4.70 -23.16
C ASP A 218 5.89 -5.73 -23.98
N GLY A 219 5.85 -6.99 -23.55
CA GLY A 219 5.04 -8.04 -24.16
C GLY A 219 3.54 -7.77 -24.05
N LEU A 220 3.06 -7.33 -22.87
CA LEU A 220 1.65 -6.98 -22.64
C LEU A 220 1.23 -5.69 -23.38
N LEU A 221 2.16 -4.82 -23.70
CA LEU A 221 1.93 -3.56 -24.43
C LEU A 221 2.06 -3.72 -25.94
N ALA A 222 2.56 -4.86 -26.40
CA ALA A 222 2.68 -5.14 -27.83
C ALA A 222 1.28 -5.17 -28.51
N PRO A 223 1.16 -4.66 -29.76
CA PRO A 223 -0.12 -4.59 -30.48
C PRO A 223 -0.67 -5.96 -30.87
#